data_e5afe1c1f0fd617b24d5b2a228a36312
#
_entry.id   e5afe1c1f0fd617b24d5b2a228a36312
#
_cell.length_a   1.000
_cell.length_b   1.000
_cell.length_c   1.000
_cell.angle_alpha   90.00
_cell.angle_beta   90.00
_cell.angle_gamma   90.00
#
_symmetry.space_group_name_H-M   'P 1'
#
loop_
_entity.id
_entity.type
_entity.pdbx_description
1 polymer ?
#
loop_
_entity_poly.entity_id
_entity_poly.type
_entity_poly.pdbx_seq_one_letter_code
_entity_poly.pdbx_strand_id
1 'polypeptide(L)'
;MSKSVVAVLRTSPATVLADYHRLMNLAGYQDVVAKDAETALKVNISWHFFYPGSSTTPWQLDGVIRALKRDGYDPSRIHACHNRTVVIDAHLGERENKQLNVVENHGLANVHLYEGDEQWINVRDAVGDLADRFLCLNQVYPQGFMIPRRFVGENIIHLPTIKTHVFTTTTGAMKNAFGGLLNERRHWTHPVIHETLVDLLLIQKRIHRGVFAVMDGTFAGDGPGPRCMVPHVKNVLLASADQVAIDAVAAKLMGFDPLRDLKFVRLAHDLNLGCGDPREIEIVGDLDAARENWHFVGPFQKMTFASRMQHKIYWGPLKRPVEWSLKTFLAPWAYAASVVYHDSFWYPLHQKRVHEILHSDWGRLFHHWQEQQLPPGDLATPGWADPGADPAELRPEGLRLFCRSLGILGTCMREAPEISARRRRRTA
;
A
#
# COMPACT_ATOMS: atom_id res chain seq x y z
N MET A 1 6.37 -28.06 7.14
CA MET A 1 5.56 -26.89 6.71
C MET A 1 5.25 -27.04 5.23
N SER A 2 4.05 -26.70 4.77
CA SER A 2 3.77 -26.60 3.34
C SER A 2 4.70 -25.56 2.71
N LYS A 3 5.15 -25.82 1.48
CA LYS A 3 6.03 -24.92 0.76
C LYS A 3 5.31 -23.60 0.47
N SER A 4 5.96 -22.46 0.68
CA SER A 4 5.38 -21.16 0.34
C SER A 4 5.24 -21.02 -1.18
N VAL A 5 4.04 -20.68 -1.66
CA VAL A 5 3.72 -20.54 -3.09
C VAL A 5 3.57 -19.06 -3.44
N VAL A 6 4.21 -18.64 -4.53
CA VAL A 6 4.00 -17.30 -5.12
C VAL A 6 3.60 -17.49 -6.59
N ALA A 7 2.40 -17.04 -6.94
CA ALA A 7 1.98 -16.96 -8.32
C ALA A 7 2.57 -15.70 -8.97
N VAL A 8 3.09 -15.85 -10.20
CA VAL A 8 3.62 -14.76 -11.02
C VAL A 8 2.99 -14.86 -12.41
N LEU A 9 2.40 -13.76 -12.91
CA LEU A 9 1.85 -13.70 -14.26
C LEU A 9 2.31 -12.45 -14.99
N ARG A 10 2.56 -12.58 -16.28
CA ARG A 10 2.58 -11.45 -17.19
C ARG A 10 1.16 -10.99 -17.48
N THR A 11 1.02 -9.70 -17.71
CA THR A 11 -0.27 -9.08 -18.00
C THR A 11 -0.14 -8.00 -19.06
N SER A 12 -1.28 -7.55 -19.56
CA SER A 12 -1.41 -6.44 -20.49
C SER A 12 -2.68 -5.63 -20.18
N PRO A 13 -2.82 -4.40 -20.67
CA PRO A 13 -4.07 -3.66 -20.51
C PRO A 13 -5.32 -4.41 -20.98
N ALA A 14 -5.18 -5.28 -22.01
CA ALA A 14 -6.28 -6.05 -22.56
C ALA A 14 -6.71 -7.24 -21.69
N THR A 15 -5.81 -7.80 -20.86
CA THR A 15 -6.06 -9.06 -20.14
C THR A 15 -6.07 -8.91 -18.63
N VAL A 16 -5.60 -7.79 -18.10
CA VAL A 16 -5.28 -7.59 -16.68
C VAL A 16 -6.42 -7.97 -15.72
N LEU A 17 -7.68 -7.66 -16.05
CA LEU A 17 -8.81 -7.98 -15.17
C LEU A 17 -9.04 -9.50 -15.09
N ALA A 18 -8.89 -10.23 -16.20
CA ALA A 18 -8.97 -11.68 -16.22
C ALA A 18 -7.73 -12.33 -15.56
N ASP A 19 -6.56 -11.71 -15.74
CA ASP A 19 -5.30 -12.17 -15.16
C ASP A 19 -5.32 -12.14 -13.64
N TYR A 20 -5.98 -11.19 -12.99
CA TYR A 20 -6.13 -11.17 -11.53
C TYR A 20 -6.88 -12.40 -11.01
N HIS A 21 -7.96 -12.80 -11.67
CA HIS A 21 -8.68 -14.01 -11.29
C HIS A 21 -7.79 -15.26 -11.43
N ARG A 22 -7.11 -15.40 -12.57
CA ARG A 22 -6.17 -16.50 -12.81
C ARG A 22 -5.04 -16.52 -11.78
N LEU A 23 -4.44 -15.38 -11.51
CA LEU A 23 -3.34 -15.20 -10.56
C LEU A 23 -3.72 -15.63 -9.15
N MET A 24 -4.87 -15.15 -8.64
CA MET A 24 -5.34 -15.44 -7.29
C MET A 24 -5.62 -16.94 -7.13
N ASN A 25 -6.25 -17.58 -8.13
CA ASN A 25 -6.52 -19.01 -8.10
C ASN A 25 -5.23 -19.84 -8.18
N LEU A 26 -4.24 -19.46 -8.99
CA LEU A 26 -2.92 -20.11 -9.01
C LEU A 26 -2.21 -20.04 -7.64
N ALA A 27 -2.41 -18.96 -6.89
CA ALA A 27 -1.87 -18.79 -5.55
C ALA A 27 -2.72 -19.47 -4.46
N GLY A 28 -3.80 -20.17 -4.79
CA GLY A 28 -4.64 -20.89 -3.83
C GLY A 28 -5.39 -20.00 -2.85
N TYR A 29 -5.85 -18.81 -3.27
CA TYR A 29 -6.44 -17.84 -2.35
C TYR A 29 -7.69 -18.35 -1.66
N GLN A 30 -8.49 -19.23 -2.30
CA GLN A 30 -9.73 -19.77 -1.75
C GLN A 30 -9.50 -20.69 -0.55
N ASP A 31 -8.30 -21.25 -0.38
CA ASP A 31 -7.93 -22.05 0.78
C ASP A 31 -7.62 -21.19 2.02
N VAL A 32 -7.40 -19.89 1.82
CA VAL A 32 -6.94 -18.96 2.86
C VAL A 32 -7.99 -17.91 3.19
N VAL A 33 -8.68 -17.38 2.18
CA VAL A 33 -9.71 -16.35 2.33
C VAL A 33 -11.05 -17.03 2.53
N ALA A 34 -11.52 -17.05 3.77
CA ALA A 34 -12.76 -17.73 4.13
C ALA A 34 -14.00 -17.00 3.58
N LYS A 35 -14.90 -17.72 2.89
CA LYS A 35 -16.12 -17.14 2.27
C LYS A 35 -17.19 -16.71 3.29
N ASP A 36 -17.16 -17.28 4.48
CA ASP A 36 -18.08 -17.02 5.57
C ASP A 36 -17.69 -15.82 6.45
N ALA A 37 -16.54 -15.20 6.20
CA ALA A 37 -16.03 -14.03 6.89
C ALA A 37 -16.07 -12.77 6.02
N GLU A 38 -16.10 -11.60 6.66
CA GLU A 38 -15.90 -10.32 5.98
C GLU A 38 -14.50 -10.26 5.35
N THR A 39 -14.35 -9.55 4.24
CA THR A 39 -13.09 -9.45 3.51
C THR A 39 -12.71 -7.99 3.28
N ALA A 40 -11.66 -7.56 3.96
CA ALA A 40 -11.07 -6.24 3.82
C ALA A 40 -10.07 -6.22 2.65
N LEU A 41 -10.31 -5.38 1.65
CA LEU A 41 -9.37 -5.08 0.57
C LEU A 41 -8.52 -3.89 0.99
N LYS A 42 -7.30 -4.17 1.49
CA LYS A 42 -6.41 -3.13 1.99
C LYS A 42 -5.66 -2.47 0.84
N VAL A 43 -6.21 -1.34 0.35
CA VAL A 43 -5.57 -0.54 -0.68
C VAL A 43 -4.34 0.20 -0.16
N ASN A 44 -3.45 0.57 -1.07
CA ASN A 44 -2.29 1.42 -0.83
C ASN A 44 -2.53 2.81 -1.45
N ILE A 45 -2.44 3.86 -0.65
CA ILE A 45 -2.41 5.24 -1.13
C ILE A 45 -1.12 5.86 -0.61
N SER A 46 -0.09 5.90 -1.47
CA SER A 46 1.21 6.48 -1.13
C SER A 46 1.33 7.94 -1.54
N TRP A 47 0.47 8.37 -2.47
CA TRP A 47 0.30 9.75 -2.86
C TRP A 47 -1.16 10.01 -3.22
N HIS A 48 -1.66 11.21 -2.90
CA HIS A 48 -3.03 11.60 -3.22
C HIS A 48 -3.21 12.02 -4.69
N PHE A 49 -2.14 12.26 -5.45
CA PHE A 49 -2.19 12.40 -6.90
C PHE A 49 -1.84 11.09 -7.57
N PHE A 50 -2.40 10.85 -8.76
CA PHE A 50 -1.97 9.71 -9.57
C PHE A 50 -0.50 9.87 -9.97
N TYR A 51 0.28 8.86 -9.63
CA TYR A 51 1.66 8.70 -10.07
C TYR A 51 1.94 7.22 -10.29
N PRO A 52 2.41 6.80 -11.48
CA PRO A 52 2.54 5.38 -11.82
C PRO A 52 3.40 4.62 -10.81
N GLY A 53 2.90 3.47 -10.35
CA GLY A 53 3.57 2.62 -9.35
C GLY A 53 3.47 3.14 -7.90
N SER A 54 2.81 4.28 -7.65
CA SER A 54 2.73 4.87 -6.31
C SER A 54 1.63 4.29 -5.45
N SER A 55 0.43 4.11 -6.00
CA SER A 55 -0.76 3.67 -5.27
C SER A 55 -1.40 2.45 -5.94
N THR A 56 -2.28 1.75 -5.22
CA THR A 56 -3.12 0.68 -5.79
C THR A 56 -3.83 1.21 -7.04
N THR A 57 -3.70 0.47 -8.13
CA THR A 57 -4.30 0.83 -9.41
C THR A 57 -5.78 0.45 -9.47
N PRO A 58 -6.61 1.13 -10.28
CA PRO A 58 -8.02 0.77 -10.39
C PRO A 58 -8.22 -0.64 -10.96
N TRP A 59 -7.41 -1.08 -11.93
CA TRP A 59 -7.48 -2.45 -12.45
C TRP A 59 -7.08 -3.50 -11.42
N GLN A 60 -6.17 -3.21 -10.47
CA GLN A 60 -5.84 -4.11 -9.38
C GLN A 60 -7.05 -4.31 -8.47
N LEU A 61 -7.66 -3.23 -8.01
CA LEU A 61 -8.82 -3.27 -7.14
C LEU A 61 -10.01 -3.92 -7.83
N ASP A 62 -10.33 -3.52 -9.06
CA ASP A 62 -11.43 -4.06 -9.86
C ASP A 62 -11.23 -5.56 -10.17
N GLY A 63 -10.02 -5.93 -10.62
CA GLY A 63 -9.69 -7.33 -10.93
C GLY A 63 -9.84 -8.27 -9.73
N VAL A 64 -9.41 -7.83 -8.54
CA VAL A 64 -9.57 -8.59 -7.29
C VAL A 64 -11.05 -8.69 -6.89
N ILE A 65 -11.82 -7.60 -6.97
CA ILE A 65 -13.26 -7.64 -6.67
C ILE A 65 -14.00 -8.59 -7.62
N ARG A 66 -13.70 -8.52 -8.92
CA ARG A 66 -14.28 -9.42 -9.94
C ARG A 66 -13.93 -10.88 -9.66
N ALA A 67 -12.69 -11.16 -9.28
CA ALA A 67 -12.24 -12.50 -8.92
C ALA A 67 -13.05 -13.05 -7.75
N LEU A 68 -13.18 -12.30 -6.66
CA LEU A 68 -13.97 -12.68 -5.51
C LEU A 68 -15.43 -12.93 -5.86
N LYS A 69 -16.09 -12.01 -6.59
CA LYS A 69 -17.48 -12.16 -7.04
C LYS A 69 -17.67 -13.40 -7.91
N ARG A 70 -16.76 -13.63 -8.87
CA ARG A 70 -16.80 -14.80 -9.77
C ARG A 70 -16.71 -16.11 -9.02
N ASP A 71 -15.91 -16.15 -7.96
CA ASP A 71 -15.70 -17.37 -7.16
C ASP A 71 -16.69 -17.49 -6.00
N GLY A 72 -17.76 -16.67 -6.01
CA GLY A 72 -18.93 -16.82 -5.11
C GLY A 72 -18.75 -16.23 -3.72
N TYR A 73 -17.88 -15.22 -3.55
CA TYR A 73 -17.85 -14.41 -2.32
C TYR A 73 -19.00 -13.41 -2.35
N ASP A 74 -19.65 -13.24 -1.19
CA ASP A 74 -20.77 -12.30 -1.04
C ASP A 74 -20.27 -10.84 -1.12
N PRO A 75 -20.71 -10.05 -2.12
CA PRO A 75 -20.30 -8.65 -2.24
C PRO A 75 -20.63 -7.80 -1.02
N SER A 76 -21.69 -8.11 -0.28
CA SER A 76 -22.08 -7.39 0.93
C SER A 76 -21.09 -7.54 2.08
N ARG A 77 -20.22 -8.54 2.01
CA ARG A 77 -19.14 -8.83 2.97
C ARG A 77 -17.76 -8.39 2.48
N ILE A 78 -17.67 -7.70 1.34
CA ILE A 78 -16.43 -7.19 0.80
C ILE A 78 -16.42 -5.68 0.97
N HIS A 79 -15.32 -5.13 1.47
CA HIS A 79 -15.14 -3.69 1.57
C HIS A 79 -13.70 -3.29 1.27
N ALA A 80 -13.52 -2.13 0.62
CA ALA A 80 -12.21 -1.52 0.52
C ALA A 80 -11.89 -0.78 1.82
N CYS A 81 -10.63 -0.77 2.22
CA CYS A 81 -10.23 -0.03 3.41
C CYS A 81 -8.86 0.64 3.27
N HIS A 82 -8.74 1.80 3.86
CA HIS A 82 -7.50 2.55 4.00
C HIS A 82 -7.58 3.52 5.19
N ASN A 83 -6.48 4.16 5.52
CA ASN A 83 -6.46 5.27 6.45
C ASN A 83 -5.63 6.43 5.89
N ARG A 84 -5.92 7.62 6.37
CA ARG A 84 -5.12 8.80 6.09
C ARG A 84 -3.79 8.77 6.84
N THR A 85 -2.86 9.57 6.35
CA THR A 85 -1.63 9.93 7.05
C THR A 85 -1.58 11.44 7.23
N VAL A 86 -0.63 11.90 8.04
CA VAL A 86 -0.38 13.35 8.20
C VAL A 86 0.15 14.05 6.95
N VAL A 87 0.53 13.30 5.90
CA VAL A 87 1.10 13.82 4.64
C VAL A 87 0.35 13.38 3.40
N ILE A 88 -0.73 12.61 3.54
CA ILE A 88 -1.55 12.11 2.44
C ILE A 88 -3.02 12.33 2.79
N ASP A 89 -3.72 13.04 1.93
CA ASP A 89 -5.18 13.10 1.95
C ASP A 89 -5.71 11.80 1.30
N ALA A 90 -6.28 10.94 2.11
CA ALA A 90 -6.76 9.64 1.65
C ALA A 90 -8.01 9.78 0.77
N HIS A 91 -8.91 10.71 1.09
CA HIS A 91 -10.13 10.95 0.31
C HIS A 91 -9.82 11.53 -1.09
N LEU A 92 -8.84 12.45 -1.16
CA LEU A 92 -8.36 12.91 -2.45
C LEU A 92 -7.66 11.77 -3.21
N GLY A 93 -6.85 10.98 -2.48
CA GLY A 93 -6.08 9.89 -3.06
C GLY A 93 -6.94 8.80 -3.68
N GLU A 94 -8.03 8.41 -3.07
CA GLU A 94 -8.94 7.40 -3.62
C GLU A 94 -9.66 7.89 -4.88
N ARG A 95 -9.99 9.19 -4.97
CA ARG A 95 -10.58 9.80 -6.17
C ARG A 95 -9.57 9.92 -7.31
N GLU A 96 -8.42 10.53 -7.06
CA GLU A 96 -7.42 10.80 -8.09
C GLU A 96 -6.77 9.50 -8.62
N ASN A 97 -6.70 8.44 -7.80
CA ASN A 97 -6.26 7.11 -8.23
C ASN A 97 -7.42 6.21 -8.68
N LYS A 98 -8.65 6.73 -8.86
CA LYS A 98 -9.85 6.03 -9.34
C LYS A 98 -10.31 4.85 -8.47
N GLN A 99 -9.81 4.72 -7.25
CA GLN A 99 -10.19 3.63 -6.34
C GLN A 99 -11.65 3.78 -5.88
N LEU A 100 -12.08 5.02 -5.57
CA LEU A 100 -13.46 5.32 -5.18
C LEU A 100 -14.44 4.92 -6.29
N ASN A 101 -14.15 5.28 -7.55
CA ASN A 101 -14.97 4.90 -8.70
C ASN A 101 -15.16 3.39 -8.80
N VAL A 102 -14.10 2.60 -8.56
CA VAL A 102 -14.19 1.13 -8.58
C VAL A 102 -15.11 0.63 -7.47
N VAL A 103 -14.93 1.12 -6.24
CA VAL A 103 -15.72 0.70 -5.09
C VAL A 103 -17.21 1.03 -5.27
N GLU A 104 -17.52 2.26 -5.69
CA GLU A 104 -18.88 2.72 -5.95
C GLU A 104 -19.56 1.94 -7.08
N ASN A 105 -18.86 1.71 -8.19
CA ASN A 105 -19.36 0.94 -9.32
C ASN A 105 -19.66 -0.53 -8.97
N HIS A 106 -18.96 -1.09 -8.01
CA HIS A 106 -19.24 -2.43 -7.50
C HIS A 106 -20.30 -2.45 -6.39
N GLY A 107 -20.72 -1.30 -5.88
CA GLY A 107 -21.67 -1.16 -4.78
C GLY A 107 -21.09 -1.64 -3.45
N LEU A 108 -19.78 -1.54 -3.25
CA LEU A 108 -19.10 -1.99 -2.03
C LEU A 108 -18.97 -0.85 -1.01
N ALA A 109 -18.79 -1.20 0.24
CA ALA A 109 -18.44 -0.25 1.27
C ALA A 109 -16.99 0.25 1.11
N ASN A 110 -16.76 1.54 1.34
CA ASN A 110 -15.45 2.15 1.41
C ASN A 110 -15.18 2.59 2.85
N VAL A 111 -14.27 1.92 3.52
CA VAL A 111 -14.02 2.10 4.96
C VAL A 111 -12.79 2.95 5.19
N HIS A 112 -13.00 4.13 5.75
CA HIS A 112 -11.92 5.02 6.19
C HIS A 112 -11.56 4.67 7.64
N LEU A 113 -10.57 3.81 7.80
CA LEU A 113 -10.08 3.40 9.12
C LEU A 113 -9.65 4.63 9.93
N TYR A 114 -9.96 4.62 11.22
CA TYR A 114 -9.71 5.72 12.16
C TYR A 114 -10.58 6.97 11.97
N GLU A 115 -11.68 6.85 11.22
CA GLU A 115 -12.70 7.88 11.04
C GLU A 115 -14.08 7.37 11.47
N GLY A 116 -15.03 8.28 11.64
CA GLY A 116 -16.42 7.94 11.97
C GLY A 116 -16.58 7.22 13.31
N ASP A 117 -17.56 6.30 13.35
CA ASP A 117 -17.95 5.54 14.55
C ASP A 117 -17.23 4.18 14.64
N GLU A 118 -16.04 4.04 14.06
CA GLU A 118 -15.24 2.82 14.12
C GLU A 118 -14.99 2.41 15.58
N GLN A 119 -15.28 1.16 15.89
CA GLN A 119 -14.98 0.59 17.19
C GLN A 119 -13.51 0.19 17.28
N TRP A 120 -12.94 0.37 18.44
CA TRP A 120 -11.52 0.18 18.71
C TRP A 120 -11.29 -0.87 19.77
N ILE A 121 -10.20 -1.62 19.64
CA ILE A 121 -9.69 -2.53 20.64
C ILE A 121 -8.20 -2.26 20.85
N ASN A 122 -7.70 -2.41 22.09
CA ASN A 122 -6.27 -2.37 22.33
C ASN A 122 -5.64 -3.61 21.67
N VAL A 123 -4.53 -3.41 20.98
CA VAL A 123 -3.84 -4.52 20.32
C VAL A 123 -3.50 -5.65 21.27
N ARG A 124 -3.15 -5.36 22.54
CA ARG A 124 -2.86 -6.38 23.55
C ARG A 124 -4.06 -7.25 23.87
N ASP A 125 -5.24 -6.65 23.92
CA ASP A 125 -6.49 -7.40 24.15
C ASP A 125 -6.84 -8.28 22.92
N ALA A 126 -6.50 -7.80 21.72
CA ALA A 126 -6.75 -8.53 20.48
C ALA A 126 -5.81 -9.73 20.27
N VAL A 127 -4.54 -9.61 20.67
CA VAL A 127 -3.53 -10.65 20.43
C VAL A 127 -3.19 -11.50 21.65
N GLY A 128 -3.55 -11.06 22.87
CA GLY A 128 -3.29 -11.76 24.13
C GLY A 128 -1.79 -11.90 24.40
N ASP A 129 -1.39 -13.08 24.79
CA ASP A 129 0.01 -13.48 25.11
C ASP A 129 1.01 -13.26 23.96
N LEU A 130 0.54 -13.20 22.72
CA LEU A 130 1.42 -12.89 21.59
C LEU A 130 2.09 -11.53 21.71
N ALA A 131 1.49 -10.57 22.45
CA ALA A 131 2.09 -9.26 22.67
C ALA A 131 3.48 -9.33 23.33
N ASP A 132 3.77 -10.35 24.14
CA ASP A 132 5.07 -10.54 24.79
C ASP A 132 6.18 -10.89 23.79
N ARG A 133 5.82 -11.33 22.60
CA ARG A 133 6.74 -11.68 21.52
C ARG A 133 7.09 -10.52 20.59
N PHE A 134 6.52 -9.34 20.81
CA PHE A 134 6.80 -8.17 19.96
C PHE A 134 8.28 -7.75 20.07
N LEU A 135 8.90 -7.53 18.94
CA LEU A 135 10.31 -7.12 18.83
C LEU A 135 10.53 -5.69 19.29
N CYS A 136 9.57 -4.80 19.01
CA CYS A 136 9.74 -3.37 19.29
C CYS A 136 8.47 -2.63 19.72
N LEU A 137 7.27 -3.10 19.37
CA LEU A 137 6.04 -2.33 19.60
C LEU A 137 5.73 -2.09 21.08
N ASN A 138 6.16 -2.99 21.99
CA ASN A 138 6.03 -2.77 23.43
C ASN A 138 6.90 -1.61 23.94
N GLN A 139 8.05 -1.37 23.29
CA GLN A 139 8.93 -0.23 23.63
C GLN A 139 8.40 1.09 23.07
N VAL A 140 7.87 1.05 21.83
CA VAL A 140 7.30 2.25 21.17
C VAL A 140 5.97 2.65 21.78
N TYR A 141 5.15 1.67 22.17
CA TYR A 141 3.81 1.84 22.74
C TYR A 141 3.66 1.03 24.03
N PRO A 142 4.22 1.49 25.15
CA PRO A 142 4.23 0.71 26.41
C PRO A 142 2.85 0.32 26.93
N GLN A 143 1.80 1.08 26.56
CA GLN A 143 0.40 0.80 26.92
C GLN A 143 -0.38 0.11 25.80
N GLY A 144 0.32 -0.38 24.73
CA GLY A 144 -0.31 -0.81 23.50
C GLY A 144 -0.80 0.36 22.65
N PHE A 145 -1.52 0.04 21.59
CA PHE A 145 -2.17 1.02 20.70
C PHE A 145 -3.51 0.48 20.24
N MET A 146 -4.37 1.37 19.79
CA MET A 146 -5.72 1.00 19.36
C MET A 146 -5.70 0.60 17.87
N ILE A 147 -6.36 -0.51 17.56
CA ILE A 147 -6.61 -0.99 16.19
C ILE A 147 -8.12 -1.05 15.93
N PRO A 148 -8.56 -0.98 14.65
CA PRO A 148 -9.95 -1.17 14.31
C PRO A 148 -10.43 -2.56 14.76
N ARG A 149 -11.51 -2.61 15.56
CA ARG A 149 -12.05 -3.87 16.08
C ARG A 149 -12.50 -4.82 14.97
N ARG A 150 -12.98 -4.26 13.84
CA ARG A 150 -13.44 -5.03 12.68
C ARG A 150 -12.36 -5.99 12.13
N PHE A 151 -11.07 -5.64 12.23
CA PHE A 151 -10.01 -6.51 11.75
C PHE A 151 -9.91 -7.85 12.49
N VAL A 152 -10.52 -7.96 13.67
CA VAL A 152 -10.54 -9.23 14.42
C VAL A 152 -11.59 -10.16 13.85
N GLY A 153 -11.15 -11.21 13.15
CA GLY A 153 -12.00 -12.21 12.51
C GLY A 153 -12.32 -11.97 11.03
N GLU A 154 -11.97 -10.81 10.45
CA GLU A 154 -12.08 -10.58 9.01
C GLU A 154 -10.92 -11.23 8.25
N ASN A 155 -11.12 -11.55 6.97
CA ASN A 155 -10.01 -11.75 6.04
C ASN A 155 -9.41 -10.40 5.68
N ILE A 156 -8.11 -10.40 5.31
CA ILE A 156 -7.47 -9.23 4.69
C ILE A 156 -6.74 -9.62 3.41
N ILE A 157 -7.01 -8.87 2.35
CA ILE A 157 -6.27 -8.96 1.08
C ILE A 157 -5.50 -7.67 0.89
N HIS A 158 -4.18 -7.76 0.97
CA HIS A 158 -3.30 -6.62 0.72
C HIS A 158 -3.14 -6.36 -0.78
N LEU A 159 -3.26 -5.09 -1.19
CA LEU A 159 -3.14 -4.63 -2.58
C LEU A 159 -1.95 -3.66 -2.74
N PRO A 160 -0.71 -4.10 -2.49
CA PRO A 160 0.48 -3.26 -2.67
C PRO A 160 0.88 -3.17 -4.15
N THR A 161 1.77 -2.21 -4.45
CA THR A 161 2.48 -2.08 -5.72
C THR A 161 3.96 -2.40 -5.54
N ILE A 162 4.63 -2.88 -6.61
CA ILE A 162 6.06 -3.15 -6.57
C ILE A 162 6.82 -1.83 -6.66
N LYS A 163 7.53 -1.48 -5.60
CA LYS A 163 8.32 -0.25 -5.54
C LYS A 163 9.38 -0.27 -4.46
N THR A 164 10.43 0.49 -4.68
CA THR A 164 11.44 0.79 -3.68
C THR A 164 10.90 1.75 -2.61
N HIS A 165 11.60 1.84 -1.48
CA HIS A 165 11.21 2.68 -0.36
C HIS A 165 12.43 3.18 0.41
N VAL A 166 12.43 4.48 0.73
CA VAL A 166 13.54 5.19 1.37
C VAL A 166 14.01 4.59 2.71
N PHE A 167 13.15 3.92 3.47
CA PHE A 167 13.49 3.37 4.79
C PHE A 167 13.67 1.85 4.81
N THR A 168 12.99 1.13 3.93
CA THR A 168 12.90 -0.33 3.98
C THR A 168 13.42 -1.01 2.72
N THR A 169 14.11 -0.28 1.85
CA THR A 169 14.57 -0.69 0.51
C THR A 169 13.38 -0.95 -0.43
N THR A 170 12.40 -1.73 -0.02
CA THR A 170 11.16 -1.99 -0.78
C THR A 170 9.92 -1.69 0.08
N THR A 171 8.75 -1.58 -0.56
CA THR A 171 7.46 -1.60 0.13
C THR A 171 6.97 -3.04 0.28
N GLY A 172 5.90 -3.44 -0.36
CA GLY A 172 5.40 -4.80 -0.39
C GLY A 172 4.19 -5.07 0.51
N ALA A 173 3.87 -6.36 0.63
CA ALA A 173 2.70 -6.84 1.36
C ALA A 173 2.83 -6.62 2.88
N MET A 174 3.98 -6.97 3.45
CA MET A 174 4.21 -6.75 4.90
C MET A 174 4.04 -5.29 5.28
N LYS A 175 4.57 -4.37 4.45
CA LYS A 175 4.47 -2.94 4.74
C LYS A 175 3.08 -2.35 4.49
N ASN A 176 2.23 -2.98 3.70
CA ASN A 176 0.88 -2.49 3.44
C ASN A 176 0.00 -2.47 4.70
N ALA A 177 0.23 -3.37 5.64
CA ALA A 177 -0.40 -3.39 6.95
C ALA A 177 -0.10 -2.15 7.81
N PHE A 178 1.04 -1.50 7.58
CA PHE A 178 1.43 -0.28 8.28
C PHE A 178 0.38 0.83 8.19
N GLY A 179 -0.28 0.95 7.04
CA GLY A 179 -1.37 1.90 6.80
C GLY A 179 -2.75 1.42 7.25
N GLY A 180 -2.89 0.23 7.84
CA GLY A 180 -4.15 -0.31 8.37
C GLY A 180 -4.13 -0.41 9.89
N LEU A 181 -3.11 -1.07 10.44
CA LEU A 181 -3.00 -1.34 11.86
C LEU A 181 -2.46 -0.16 12.68
N LEU A 182 -1.62 0.70 12.10
CA LEU A 182 -1.06 1.85 12.81
C LEU A 182 -1.79 3.14 12.44
N ASN A 183 -2.10 3.94 13.46
CA ASN A 183 -2.77 5.23 13.35
C ASN A 183 -1.79 6.38 12.98
N GLU A 184 -2.17 7.61 13.24
CA GLU A 184 -1.37 8.82 12.97
C GLU A 184 -0.01 8.85 13.66
N ARG A 185 0.17 8.12 14.76
CA ARG A 185 1.45 8.04 15.50
C ARG A 185 2.43 7.00 14.93
N ARG A 186 2.10 6.34 13.83
CA ARG A 186 2.96 5.34 13.18
C ARG A 186 4.36 5.84 12.85
N HIS A 187 4.55 7.15 12.68
CA HIS A 187 5.88 7.72 12.45
C HIS A 187 6.85 7.51 13.62
N TRP A 188 6.35 7.22 14.84
CA TRP A 188 7.20 6.88 15.98
C TRP A 188 7.95 5.56 15.79
N THR A 189 7.47 4.68 14.94
CA THR A 189 8.10 3.39 14.64
C THR A 189 9.15 3.46 13.53
N HIS A 190 9.27 4.59 12.80
CA HIS A 190 10.25 4.69 11.70
C HIS A 190 11.69 4.32 12.08
N PRO A 191 12.23 4.70 13.27
CA PRO A 191 13.57 4.28 13.68
C PRO A 191 13.77 2.77 13.84
N VAL A 192 12.69 2.03 14.05
CA VAL A 192 12.63 0.58 14.26
C VAL A 192 11.65 -0.08 13.27
N ILE A 193 11.56 0.48 12.06
CA ILE A 193 10.53 0.10 11.09
C ILE A 193 10.60 -1.36 10.66
N HIS A 194 11.80 -1.94 10.58
CA HIS A 194 11.96 -3.34 10.16
C HIS A 194 11.35 -4.30 11.19
N GLU A 195 11.65 -4.09 12.45
CA GLU A 195 11.07 -4.84 13.58
C GLU A 195 9.56 -4.60 13.68
N THR A 196 9.13 -3.37 13.45
CA THR A 196 7.70 -3.00 13.40
C THR A 196 6.94 -3.82 12.36
N LEU A 197 7.49 -3.99 11.16
CA LEU A 197 6.82 -4.76 10.10
C LEU A 197 6.65 -6.23 10.48
N VAL A 198 7.62 -6.80 11.20
CA VAL A 198 7.53 -8.16 11.73
C VAL A 198 6.45 -8.27 12.81
N ASP A 199 6.42 -7.33 13.75
CA ASP A 199 5.37 -7.29 14.79
C ASP A 199 3.97 -7.12 14.16
N LEU A 200 3.83 -6.29 13.12
CA LEU A 200 2.57 -6.14 12.40
C LEU A 200 2.16 -7.44 11.67
N LEU A 201 3.11 -8.21 11.14
CA LEU A 201 2.81 -9.51 10.56
C LEU A 201 2.35 -10.52 11.63
N LEU A 202 2.97 -10.53 12.81
CA LEU A 202 2.54 -11.33 13.96
C LEU A 202 1.09 -10.99 14.35
N ILE A 203 0.78 -9.70 14.48
CA ILE A 203 -0.57 -9.22 14.78
C ILE A 203 -1.56 -9.72 13.73
N GLN A 204 -1.28 -9.52 12.44
CA GLN A 204 -2.16 -9.93 11.35
C GLN A 204 -2.46 -11.43 11.37
N LYS A 205 -1.43 -12.26 11.52
CA LYS A 205 -1.59 -13.72 11.60
C LYS A 205 -2.43 -14.17 12.81
N ARG A 206 -2.54 -13.34 13.85
CA ARG A 206 -3.33 -13.64 15.05
C ARG A 206 -4.78 -13.18 14.93
N ILE A 207 -5.02 -11.99 14.33
CA ILE A 207 -6.35 -11.36 14.37
C ILE A 207 -7.20 -11.67 13.13
N HIS A 208 -6.58 -11.81 11.94
CA HIS A 208 -7.32 -12.09 10.72
C HIS A 208 -7.65 -13.58 10.57
N ARG A 209 -8.80 -13.85 9.97
CA ARG A 209 -9.22 -15.20 9.58
C ARG A 209 -8.34 -15.75 8.47
N GLY A 210 -8.02 -14.90 7.50
CA GLY A 210 -7.11 -15.18 6.39
C GLY A 210 -6.32 -13.93 6.00
N VAL A 211 -5.06 -14.13 5.61
CA VAL A 211 -4.19 -13.04 5.13
C VAL A 211 -3.65 -13.42 3.76
N PHE A 212 -3.98 -12.59 2.77
CA PHE A 212 -3.56 -12.79 1.39
C PHE A 212 -2.99 -11.51 0.80
N ALA A 213 -2.16 -11.60 -0.23
CA ALA A 213 -1.62 -10.46 -0.93
C ALA A 213 -1.71 -10.62 -2.44
N VAL A 214 -2.13 -9.56 -3.11
CA VAL A 214 -2.13 -9.44 -4.58
C VAL A 214 -1.35 -8.17 -4.92
N MET A 215 -0.18 -8.31 -5.49
CA MET A 215 0.77 -7.23 -5.73
C MET A 215 0.81 -6.84 -7.21
N ASP A 216 0.62 -5.56 -7.48
CA ASP A 216 0.66 -5.00 -8.83
C ASP A 216 2.08 -4.55 -9.19
N GLY A 217 2.61 -5.08 -10.27
CA GLY A 217 3.85 -4.69 -10.93
C GLY A 217 3.60 -4.31 -12.40
N THR A 218 2.38 -3.87 -12.77
CA THR A 218 2.15 -3.26 -14.10
C THR A 218 3.07 -2.06 -14.26
N PHE A 219 3.14 -1.25 -13.20
CA PHE A 219 4.18 -0.23 -13.00
C PHE A 219 4.96 -0.53 -11.75
N ALA A 220 6.29 -0.55 -11.88
CA ALA A 220 7.20 -0.66 -10.74
C ALA A 220 7.99 0.63 -10.55
N GLY A 221 8.18 1.03 -9.30
CA GLY A 221 8.87 2.28 -8.96
C GLY A 221 10.29 2.07 -8.45
N ASP A 222 11.29 2.72 -9.07
CA ASP A 222 12.69 2.71 -8.63
C ASP A 222 13.14 4.07 -8.08
N GLY A 223 13.91 4.07 -7.01
CA GLY A 223 14.49 5.27 -6.39
C GLY A 223 13.99 5.52 -4.96
N PRO A 224 14.01 6.77 -4.47
CA PRO A 224 13.66 7.10 -3.09
C PRO A 224 12.14 7.13 -2.87
N GLY A 225 11.50 5.96 -3.08
CA GLY A 225 10.05 5.80 -2.87
C GLY A 225 9.58 6.11 -1.44
N PRO A 226 8.29 6.20 -1.24
CA PRO A 226 7.20 5.69 -2.09
C PRO A 226 6.61 6.69 -3.10
N ARG A 227 7.13 7.91 -3.19
CA ARG A 227 6.63 9.00 -4.07
C ARG A 227 7.64 9.41 -5.14
N CYS A 228 8.86 9.77 -4.73
CA CYS A 228 9.92 10.28 -5.61
C CYS A 228 10.61 9.15 -6.38
N MET A 229 9.89 8.46 -7.25
CA MET A 229 10.39 7.29 -7.99
C MET A 229 10.49 7.56 -9.49
N VAL A 230 11.23 6.70 -10.18
CA VAL A 230 11.17 6.53 -11.62
C VAL A 230 10.22 5.36 -11.89
N PRO A 231 9.08 5.58 -12.56
CA PRO A 231 8.18 4.49 -12.92
C PRO A 231 8.73 3.71 -14.11
N HIS A 232 8.57 2.38 -14.06
CA HIS A 232 8.92 1.45 -15.12
C HIS A 232 7.69 0.58 -15.43
N VAL A 233 7.34 0.42 -16.70
CA VAL A 233 6.33 -0.54 -17.15
C VAL A 233 6.95 -1.93 -17.08
N LYS A 234 6.40 -2.82 -16.26
CA LYS A 234 6.91 -4.19 -16.05
C LYS A 234 5.89 -5.27 -16.42
N ASN A 235 4.61 -4.95 -16.36
CA ASN A 235 3.53 -5.84 -16.78
C ASN A 235 3.58 -7.20 -16.06
N VAL A 236 3.84 -7.20 -14.75
CA VAL A 236 3.93 -8.41 -13.92
C VAL A 236 2.99 -8.27 -12.73
N LEU A 237 2.29 -9.35 -12.39
CA LEU A 237 1.43 -9.47 -11.23
C LEU A 237 1.93 -10.58 -10.33
N LEU A 238 1.82 -10.43 -9.01
CA LEU A 238 2.17 -11.44 -8.03
C LEU A 238 1.02 -11.66 -7.04
N ALA A 239 0.85 -12.91 -6.57
CA ALA A 239 -0.05 -13.20 -5.46
C ALA A 239 0.49 -14.33 -4.57
N SER A 240 0.19 -14.26 -3.28
CA SER A 240 0.57 -15.27 -2.29
C SER A 240 -0.21 -15.15 -0.99
N ALA A 241 -0.39 -16.28 -0.30
CA ALA A 241 -0.79 -16.33 1.10
C ALA A 241 0.36 -16.03 2.07
N ASP A 242 1.60 -16.08 1.60
CA ASP A 242 2.79 -15.76 2.39
C ASP A 242 3.31 -14.38 2.03
N GLN A 243 3.12 -13.41 2.95
CA GLN A 243 3.51 -12.01 2.76
C GLN A 243 5.04 -11.83 2.72
N VAL A 244 5.79 -12.73 3.36
CA VAL A 244 7.27 -12.72 3.33
C VAL A 244 7.76 -13.21 1.98
N ALA A 245 7.16 -14.29 1.47
CA ALA A 245 7.53 -14.89 0.19
C ALA A 245 7.23 -13.96 -1.00
N ILE A 246 6.07 -13.32 -1.03
CA ILE A 246 5.74 -12.38 -2.11
C ILE A 246 6.67 -11.16 -2.10
N ASP A 247 7.03 -10.64 -0.93
CA ASP A 247 7.97 -9.53 -0.79
C ASP A 247 9.40 -9.96 -1.20
N ALA A 248 9.80 -11.21 -0.91
CA ALA A 248 11.08 -11.76 -1.34
C ALA A 248 11.16 -11.91 -2.86
N VAL A 249 10.10 -12.44 -3.51
CA VAL A 249 10.06 -12.57 -4.98
C VAL A 249 10.06 -11.20 -5.64
N ALA A 250 9.28 -10.24 -5.14
CA ALA A 250 9.26 -8.87 -5.64
C ALA A 250 10.63 -8.19 -5.52
N ALA A 251 11.33 -8.39 -4.39
CA ALA A 251 12.68 -7.87 -4.18
C ALA A 251 13.68 -8.44 -5.19
N LYS A 252 13.62 -9.76 -5.44
CA LYS A 252 14.46 -10.43 -6.44
C LYS A 252 14.22 -9.87 -7.84
N LEU A 253 12.95 -9.66 -8.24
CA LEU A 253 12.63 -9.04 -9.53
C LEU A 253 13.23 -7.64 -9.66
N MET A 254 13.20 -6.85 -8.59
CA MET A 254 13.82 -5.52 -8.56
C MET A 254 15.36 -5.58 -8.61
N GLY A 255 15.99 -6.72 -8.32
CA GLY A 255 17.44 -6.90 -8.34
C GLY A 255 18.09 -6.89 -6.95
N PHE A 256 17.31 -7.01 -5.88
CA PHE A 256 17.80 -7.09 -4.50
C PHE A 256 17.87 -8.54 -4.01
N ASP A 257 18.80 -8.80 -3.11
CA ASP A 257 18.83 -10.05 -2.34
C ASP A 257 17.89 -9.91 -1.12
N PRO A 258 16.79 -10.70 -1.04
CA PRO A 258 15.78 -10.51 0.00
C PRO A 258 16.32 -10.67 1.42
N LEU A 259 17.20 -11.65 1.64
CA LEU A 259 17.73 -11.92 2.98
C LEU A 259 18.88 -10.99 3.38
N ARG A 260 19.64 -10.48 2.40
CA ARG A 260 20.75 -9.54 2.65
C ARG A 260 20.26 -8.10 2.72
N ASP A 261 19.45 -7.67 1.76
CA ASP A 261 19.14 -6.27 1.54
C ASP A 261 17.84 -5.81 2.24
N LEU A 262 16.95 -6.76 2.62
CA LEU A 262 15.69 -6.47 3.29
C LEU A 262 15.67 -7.04 4.71
N LYS A 263 16.10 -6.23 5.69
CA LYS A 263 16.15 -6.66 7.09
C LYS A 263 14.83 -7.21 7.62
N PHE A 264 13.69 -6.63 7.24
CA PHE A 264 12.38 -7.09 7.70
C PHE A 264 11.99 -8.46 7.15
N VAL A 265 12.37 -8.77 5.90
CA VAL A 265 12.15 -10.10 5.29
C VAL A 265 13.02 -11.14 6.01
N ARG A 266 14.30 -10.84 6.25
CA ARG A 266 15.19 -11.72 6.98
C ARG A 266 14.67 -12.01 8.38
N LEU A 267 14.31 -10.98 9.16
CA LEU A 267 13.78 -11.14 10.52
C LEU A 267 12.50 -12.01 10.53
N ALA A 268 11.59 -11.80 9.57
CA ALA A 268 10.38 -12.60 9.49
C ALA A 268 10.68 -14.07 9.10
N HIS A 269 11.65 -14.30 8.22
CA HIS A 269 12.12 -15.62 7.83
C HIS A 269 12.76 -16.35 9.03
N ASP A 270 13.67 -15.70 9.74
CA ASP A 270 14.37 -16.24 10.92
C ASP A 270 13.39 -16.61 12.05
N LEU A 271 12.26 -15.89 12.15
CA LEU A 271 11.18 -16.18 13.10
C LEU A 271 10.14 -17.18 12.58
N ASN A 272 10.34 -17.79 11.42
CA ASN A 272 9.43 -18.73 10.78
C ASN A 272 8.02 -18.16 10.54
N LEU A 273 7.93 -16.87 10.21
CA LEU A 273 6.66 -16.20 9.89
C LEU A 273 6.29 -16.28 8.40
N GLY A 274 7.22 -16.74 7.57
CA GLY A 274 7.10 -16.96 6.14
C GLY A 274 8.46 -17.24 5.51
N CYS A 275 8.48 -17.53 4.20
CA CYS A 275 9.69 -17.89 3.49
C CYS A 275 10.35 -16.65 2.84
N GLY A 276 11.52 -16.26 3.29
CA GLY A 276 12.31 -15.17 2.72
C GLY A 276 13.38 -15.60 1.72
N ASP A 277 13.66 -16.93 1.59
CA ASP A 277 14.63 -17.46 0.64
C ASP A 277 13.97 -17.81 -0.69
N PRO A 278 14.27 -17.11 -1.79
CA PRO A 278 13.66 -17.39 -3.10
C PRO A 278 13.91 -18.80 -3.63
N ARG A 279 14.92 -19.51 -3.12
CA ARG A 279 15.23 -20.89 -3.52
C ARG A 279 14.26 -21.90 -2.91
N GLU A 280 13.63 -21.56 -1.81
CA GLU A 280 12.67 -22.38 -1.08
C GLU A 280 11.21 -22.07 -1.43
N ILE A 281 10.99 -20.97 -2.20
CA ILE A 281 9.66 -20.55 -2.65
C ILE A 281 9.29 -21.30 -3.94
N GLU A 282 8.10 -21.86 -3.96
CA GLU A 282 7.51 -22.42 -5.18
C GLU A 282 6.89 -21.32 -6.03
N ILE A 283 7.37 -21.16 -7.26
CA ILE A 283 6.81 -20.23 -8.22
C ILE A 283 5.84 -20.98 -9.13
N VAL A 284 4.63 -20.45 -9.27
CA VAL A 284 3.61 -20.96 -10.21
C VAL A 284 3.22 -19.87 -11.21
N GLY A 285 2.79 -20.27 -12.41
CA GLY A 285 2.44 -19.35 -13.50
C GLY A 285 3.60 -19.10 -14.46
N ASP A 286 3.94 -17.85 -14.73
CA ASP A 286 4.93 -17.46 -15.74
C ASP A 286 6.36 -17.46 -15.17
N LEU A 287 7.02 -18.60 -15.23
CA LEU A 287 8.37 -18.79 -14.67
C LEU A 287 9.42 -17.87 -15.27
N ASP A 288 9.29 -17.50 -16.54
CA ASP A 288 10.23 -16.61 -17.21
C ASP A 288 10.10 -15.18 -16.67
N ALA A 289 8.87 -14.73 -16.38
CA ALA A 289 8.64 -13.47 -15.71
C ALA A 289 9.28 -13.45 -14.30
N ALA A 290 9.18 -14.55 -13.56
CA ALA A 290 9.76 -14.67 -12.22
C ALA A 290 11.30 -14.70 -12.21
N ARG A 291 11.94 -14.99 -13.34
CA ARG A 291 13.41 -14.99 -13.49
C ARG A 291 14.01 -13.66 -13.86
N GLU A 292 13.19 -12.67 -14.18
CA GLU A 292 13.69 -11.34 -14.53
C GLU A 292 14.50 -10.70 -13.41
N ASN A 293 15.41 -9.83 -13.83
CA ASN A 293 16.10 -8.89 -12.95
C ASN A 293 15.97 -7.50 -13.57
N TRP A 294 15.32 -6.59 -12.86
CA TRP A 294 15.05 -5.24 -13.37
C TRP A 294 16.20 -4.27 -13.13
N HIS A 295 17.23 -4.70 -12.41
CA HIS A 295 18.43 -3.91 -12.11
C HIS A 295 18.10 -2.53 -11.52
N PHE A 296 17.16 -2.48 -10.58
CA PHE A 296 16.81 -1.24 -9.90
C PHE A 296 18.00 -0.74 -9.07
N VAL A 297 18.22 0.57 -9.12
CA VAL A 297 19.32 1.19 -8.35
C VAL A 297 18.98 1.35 -6.87
N GLY A 298 17.70 1.28 -6.52
CA GLY A 298 17.23 1.38 -5.15
C GLY A 298 17.22 2.80 -4.58
N PRO A 299 16.74 2.92 -3.32
CA PRO A 299 16.49 4.22 -2.72
C PRO A 299 17.74 5.02 -2.36
N PHE A 300 18.87 4.35 -2.12
CA PHE A 300 20.05 4.99 -1.54
C PHE A 300 20.96 5.66 -2.59
N GLN A 301 20.99 5.17 -3.82
CA GLN A 301 21.87 5.70 -4.87
C GLN A 301 21.38 7.01 -5.47
N LYS A 302 20.07 7.27 -5.48
CA LYS A 302 19.44 8.47 -6.05
C LYS A 302 18.58 9.22 -5.04
N MET A 303 19.09 9.41 -3.82
CA MET A 303 18.36 10.14 -2.79
C MET A 303 18.05 11.58 -3.21
N THR A 304 16.78 11.98 -3.06
CA THR A 304 16.37 13.38 -3.16
C THR A 304 16.82 14.16 -1.92
N PHE A 305 16.76 15.48 -1.96
CA PHE A 305 17.00 16.32 -0.77
C PHE A 305 16.11 15.90 0.39
N ALA A 306 14.80 15.72 0.14
CA ALA A 306 13.87 15.31 1.18
C ALA A 306 14.22 13.95 1.79
N SER A 307 14.55 12.93 0.97
CA SER A 307 14.93 11.61 1.48
C SER A 307 16.24 11.61 2.27
N ARG A 308 17.23 12.41 1.86
CA ARG A 308 18.46 12.61 2.63
C ARG A 308 18.19 13.25 4.00
N MET A 309 17.30 14.25 4.03
CA MET A 309 16.90 14.88 5.29
C MET A 309 16.14 13.91 6.19
N GLN A 310 15.21 13.11 5.65
CA GLN A 310 14.51 12.07 6.42
C GLN A 310 15.48 11.05 7.03
N HIS A 311 16.49 10.60 6.30
CA HIS A 311 17.54 9.72 6.85
C HIS A 311 18.32 10.37 7.99
N LYS A 312 18.74 11.63 7.83
CA LYS A 312 19.43 12.38 8.90
C LYS A 312 18.55 12.59 10.15
N ILE A 313 17.24 12.68 9.95
CA ILE A 313 16.26 12.83 11.04
C ILE A 313 16.14 11.51 11.82
N TYR A 314 15.93 10.37 11.13
CA TYR A 314 15.62 9.12 11.81
C TYR A 314 16.86 8.32 12.25
N TRP A 315 18.00 8.45 11.59
CA TRP A 315 19.21 7.66 11.87
C TRP A 315 20.50 8.49 12.06
N GLY A 316 20.42 9.82 11.98
CA GLY A 316 21.56 10.71 12.12
C GLY A 316 21.58 11.52 13.42
N PRO A 317 22.46 12.52 13.49
CA PRO A 317 22.63 13.36 14.69
C PRO A 317 21.40 14.23 15.00
N LEU A 318 20.54 14.48 14.02
CA LEU A 318 19.29 15.23 14.21
C LEU A 318 18.16 14.40 14.81
N LYS A 319 18.35 13.10 15.05
CA LYS A 319 17.31 12.18 15.55
C LYS A 319 16.61 12.73 16.81
N ARG A 320 17.37 13.01 17.86
CA ARG A 320 16.79 13.43 19.15
C ARG A 320 15.99 14.73 19.08
N PRO A 321 16.51 15.84 18.54
CA PRO A 321 15.77 17.10 18.49
C PRO A 321 14.55 17.03 17.58
N VAL A 322 14.64 16.30 16.47
CA VAL A 322 13.50 16.19 15.54
C VAL A 322 12.44 15.19 16.05
N GLU A 323 12.82 14.07 16.65
CA GLU A 323 11.84 13.20 17.35
C GLU A 323 11.08 13.96 18.44
N TRP A 324 11.78 14.79 19.20
CA TRP A 324 11.12 15.67 20.17
C TRP A 324 10.14 16.63 19.48
N SER A 325 10.55 17.30 18.41
CA SER A 325 9.67 18.22 17.68
C SER A 325 8.45 17.51 17.06
N LEU A 326 8.63 16.31 16.50
CA LEU A 326 7.54 15.51 15.93
C LEU A 326 6.56 14.96 16.98
N LYS A 327 6.92 14.99 18.26
CA LYS A 327 6.05 14.63 19.39
C LYS A 327 5.39 15.83 20.05
N THR A 328 5.68 17.05 19.59
CA THR A 328 5.20 18.32 20.15
C THR A 328 4.26 19.06 19.16
N PHE A 329 3.86 20.28 19.54
CA PHE A 329 3.07 21.19 18.71
C PHE A 329 3.78 21.63 17.41
N LEU A 330 5.08 21.36 17.26
CA LEU A 330 5.85 21.66 16.06
C LEU A 330 5.68 20.62 14.95
N ALA A 331 5.11 19.46 15.24
CA ALA A 331 4.89 18.37 14.25
C ALA A 331 4.18 18.83 12.97
N PRO A 332 3.13 19.66 12.99
CA PRO A 332 2.44 20.10 11.78
C PRO A 332 3.36 20.78 10.77
N TRP A 333 4.35 21.55 11.21
CA TRP A 333 5.27 22.27 10.32
C TRP A 333 6.19 21.32 9.52
N ALA A 334 6.67 20.25 10.15
CA ALA A 334 7.49 19.25 9.45
C ALA A 334 6.68 18.51 8.36
N TYR A 335 5.41 18.24 8.65
CA TYR A 335 4.49 17.64 7.68
C TYR A 335 4.16 18.61 6.55
N ALA A 336 3.91 19.89 6.89
CA ALA A 336 3.69 20.97 5.93
C ALA A 336 4.84 21.06 4.92
N ALA A 337 6.07 21.11 5.41
CA ALA A 337 7.26 21.15 4.56
C ALA A 337 7.37 19.94 3.65
N SER A 338 7.02 18.73 4.15
CA SER A 338 7.01 17.52 3.33
C SER A 338 5.97 17.56 2.22
N VAL A 339 4.75 18.00 2.51
CA VAL A 339 3.66 18.12 1.51
C VAL A 339 4.04 19.15 0.45
N VAL A 340 4.45 20.35 0.85
CA VAL A 340 4.85 21.41 -0.09
C VAL A 340 5.99 20.96 -0.99
N TYR A 341 7.02 20.31 -0.43
CA TYR A 341 8.14 19.81 -1.23
C TYR A 341 7.66 18.81 -2.30
N HIS A 342 6.87 17.80 -1.90
CA HIS A 342 6.49 16.73 -2.83
C HIS A 342 5.46 17.20 -3.85
N ASP A 343 4.44 17.90 -3.42
CA ASP A 343 3.27 18.19 -4.26
C ASP A 343 3.47 19.45 -5.11
N SER A 344 4.07 20.50 -4.54
CA SER A 344 4.23 21.79 -5.24
C SER A 344 5.58 21.95 -5.94
N PHE A 345 6.58 21.16 -5.57
CA PHE A 345 7.91 21.25 -6.15
C PHE A 345 8.28 20.02 -6.96
N TRP A 346 8.32 18.83 -6.33
CA TRP A 346 8.81 17.62 -7.00
C TRP A 346 7.84 17.08 -8.06
N TYR A 347 6.54 17.00 -7.74
CA TYR A 347 5.54 16.46 -8.67
C TYR A 347 5.46 17.24 -9.99
N PRO A 348 5.37 18.59 -10.02
CA PRO A 348 5.35 19.36 -11.25
C PRO A 348 6.57 19.13 -12.14
N LEU A 349 7.77 18.99 -11.54
CA LEU A 349 9.00 18.72 -12.29
C LEU A 349 9.02 17.36 -13.00
N HIS A 350 8.20 16.42 -12.54
CA HIS A 350 8.17 15.03 -13.02
C HIS A 350 6.86 14.64 -13.71
N GLN A 351 5.97 15.58 -13.94
CA GLN A 351 4.68 15.37 -14.62
C GLN A 351 4.81 14.72 -16.00
N LYS A 352 5.91 14.94 -16.71
CA LYS A 352 6.19 14.32 -18.00
C LYS A 352 6.01 12.79 -17.95
N ARG A 353 6.44 12.14 -16.86
CA ARG A 353 6.32 10.69 -16.67
C ARG A 353 4.85 10.24 -16.50
N VAL A 354 4.06 11.04 -15.80
CA VAL A 354 2.61 10.80 -15.67
C VAL A 354 1.96 10.93 -17.04
N HIS A 355 2.31 11.97 -17.78
CA HIS A 355 1.78 12.23 -19.11
C HIS A 355 2.11 11.11 -20.11
N GLU A 356 3.36 10.62 -20.11
CA GLU A 356 3.78 9.50 -20.96
C GLU A 356 2.94 8.23 -20.68
N ILE A 357 2.66 7.94 -19.43
CA ILE A 357 1.84 6.79 -19.04
C ILE A 357 0.36 6.99 -19.43
N LEU A 358 -0.19 8.18 -19.21
CA LEU A 358 -1.58 8.47 -19.55
C LEU A 358 -1.87 8.45 -21.05
N HIS A 359 -0.84 8.58 -21.89
CA HIS A 359 -0.92 8.41 -23.35
C HIS A 359 -0.68 6.98 -23.83
N SER A 360 -0.35 6.06 -22.93
CA SER A 360 -0.18 4.64 -23.23
C SER A 360 -1.51 3.88 -23.18
N ASP A 361 -1.51 2.59 -23.58
CA ASP A 361 -2.66 1.70 -23.42
C ASP A 361 -3.11 1.57 -21.96
N TRP A 362 -2.17 1.62 -21.01
CA TRP A 362 -2.50 1.67 -19.59
C TRP A 362 -3.22 2.95 -19.19
N GLY A 363 -2.86 4.08 -19.78
CA GLY A 363 -3.56 5.34 -19.56
C GLY A 363 -4.96 5.30 -20.14
N ARG A 364 -5.13 4.75 -21.34
CA ARG A 364 -6.47 4.52 -21.91
C ARG A 364 -7.33 3.65 -20.99
N LEU A 365 -6.79 2.57 -20.48
CA LEU A 365 -7.47 1.74 -19.50
C LEU A 365 -7.82 2.53 -18.22
N PHE A 366 -6.89 3.34 -17.69
CA PHE A 366 -7.12 4.16 -16.50
C PHE A 366 -8.32 5.09 -16.65
N HIS A 367 -8.57 5.62 -17.83
CA HIS A 367 -9.69 6.50 -18.10
C HIS A 367 -11.06 5.80 -18.11
N HIS A 368 -11.11 4.47 -18.24
CA HIS A 368 -12.36 3.72 -18.18
C HIS A 368 -13.04 3.75 -16.81
N TRP A 369 -12.29 3.94 -15.72
CA TRP A 369 -12.87 4.10 -14.38
C TRP A 369 -13.29 5.55 -14.15
N GLN A 370 -14.28 6.00 -14.91
CA GLN A 370 -14.99 7.24 -14.67
C GLN A 370 -16.20 6.98 -13.75
N GLU A 371 -16.83 8.03 -13.25
CA GLU A 371 -18.02 7.91 -12.41
C GLU A 371 -19.09 7.07 -13.12
N GLN A 372 -19.59 6.04 -12.44
CA GLN A 372 -20.69 5.17 -12.87
C GLN A 372 -20.44 4.29 -14.13
N GLN A 373 -19.21 4.10 -14.56
CA GLN A 373 -18.90 3.20 -15.67
C GLN A 373 -17.81 2.20 -15.29
N LEU A 374 -18.17 0.92 -15.20
CA LEU A 374 -17.19 -0.16 -15.17
C LEU A 374 -16.71 -0.47 -16.59
N PRO A 375 -15.44 -0.81 -16.76
CA PRO A 375 -14.96 -1.38 -18.02
C PRO A 375 -15.78 -2.64 -18.36
N PRO A 376 -15.97 -2.95 -19.65
CA PRO A 376 -16.66 -4.18 -20.05
C PRO A 376 -16.02 -5.40 -19.40
N GLY A 377 -16.86 -6.39 -19.09
CA GLY A 377 -16.47 -7.58 -18.31
C GLY A 377 -15.36 -8.43 -18.95
N ASP A 378 -15.27 -8.39 -20.27
CA ASP A 378 -14.23 -9.05 -21.05
C ASP A 378 -13.46 -7.99 -21.85
N LEU A 379 -12.30 -7.60 -21.34
CA LEU A 379 -11.40 -6.65 -22.01
C LEU A 379 -10.66 -7.27 -23.21
N ALA A 380 -10.76 -8.58 -23.41
CA ALA A 380 -10.22 -9.26 -24.59
C ALA A 380 -11.04 -8.95 -25.88
N THR A 381 -12.19 -8.28 -25.75
CA THR A 381 -12.98 -7.87 -26.92
C THR A 381 -12.33 -6.63 -27.54
N PRO A 382 -11.88 -6.67 -28.80
CA PRO A 382 -11.41 -5.48 -29.50
C PRO A 382 -12.56 -4.47 -29.60
N GLY A 383 -12.55 -3.40 -28.84
CA GLY A 383 -13.63 -2.42 -28.88
C GLY A 383 -13.82 -1.59 -27.61
N TRP A 384 -13.00 -1.73 -26.59
CA TRP A 384 -12.95 -0.70 -25.56
C TRP A 384 -12.23 0.53 -26.15
N ALA A 385 -13.01 1.24 -26.97
CA ALA A 385 -12.54 2.39 -27.70
C ALA A 385 -12.21 3.54 -26.75
N ASP A 386 -11.22 4.30 -27.15
CA ASP A 386 -10.81 5.58 -26.60
C ASP A 386 -12.03 6.37 -26.06
N PRO A 387 -12.12 6.67 -24.76
CA PRO A 387 -13.22 7.45 -24.21
C PRO A 387 -13.17 8.92 -24.64
N GLY A 388 -12.23 9.32 -25.52
CA GLY A 388 -12.13 10.70 -26.00
C GLY A 388 -11.68 11.72 -24.96
N ALA A 389 -11.25 11.27 -23.77
CA ALA A 389 -10.74 12.16 -22.74
C ALA A 389 -9.35 12.66 -23.12
N ASP A 390 -9.21 13.96 -23.26
CA ASP A 390 -7.89 14.59 -23.44
C ASP A 390 -7.05 14.41 -22.15
N PRO A 391 -5.93 13.69 -22.20
CA PRO A 391 -5.02 13.57 -21.07
C PRO A 391 -4.54 14.92 -20.51
N ALA A 392 -4.68 16.00 -21.28
CA ALA A 392 -4.39 17.35 -20.85
C ALA A 392 -5.29 17.84 -19.70
N GLU A 393 -6.53 17.32 -19.58
CA GLU A 393 -7.44 17.64 -18.47
C GLU A 393 -6.94 17.13 -17.10
N LEU A 394 -6.05 16.14 -17.10
CA LEU A 394 -5.44 15.59 -15.89
C LEU A 394 -4.17 16.33 -15.44
N ARG A 395 -3.81 17.45 -16.10
CA ARG A 395 -2.69 18.28 -15.67
C ARG A 395 -3.10 19.14 -14.47
N PRO A 396 -2.67 18.82 -13.26
CA PRO A 396 -2.80 19.79 -12.17
C PRO A 396 -1.84 20.95 -12.48
N GLU A 397 -2.38 22.12 -12.76
CA GLU A 397 -1.57 23.33 -12.87
C GLU A 397 -0.85 23.60 -11.54
N GLY A 398 0.42 23.99 -11.56
CA GLY A 398 1.24 24.15 -10.36
C GLY A 398 0.62 25.02 -9.28
N LEU A 399 -0.16 26.07 -9.65
CA LEU A 399 -0.88 26.90 -8.69
C LEU A 399 -2.05 26.16 -8.03
N ARG A 400 -2.79 25.32 -8.80
CA ARG A 400 -3.87 24.48 -8.24
C ARG A 400 -3.31 23.43 -7.28
N LEU A 401 -2.16 22.83 -7.60
CA LEU A 401 -1.45 21.93 -6.71
C LEU A 401 -1.03 22.61 -5.42
N PHE A 402 -0.47 23.81 -5.51
CA PHE A 402 -0.09 24.61 -4.34
C PHE A 402 -1.29 24.92 -3.45
N CYS A 403 -2.41 25.40 -4.04
CA CYS A 403 -3.64 25.66 -3.30
C CYS A 403 -4.23 24.40 -2.67
N ARG A 404 -4.22 23.25 -3.38
CA ARG A 404 -4.65 21.96 -2.84
C ARG A 404 -3.76 21.51 -1.69
N SER A 405 -2.45 21.62 -1.81
CA SER A 405 -1.49 21.29 -0.75
C SER A 405 -1.73 22.14 0.52
N LEU A 406 -2.03 23.43 0.36
CA LEU A 406 -2.41 24.30 1.48
C LEU A 406 -3.76 23.87 2.10
N GLY A 407 -4.72 23.45 1.29
CA GLY A 407 -6.01 22.89 1.76
C GLY A 407 -5.82 21.63 2.61
N ILE A 408 -4.99 20.70 2.13
CA ILE A 408 -4.63 19.45 2.84
C ILE A 408 -3.98 19.78 4.19
N LEU A 409 -3.04 20.72 4.21
CA LEU A 409 -2.41 21.21 5.43
C LEU A 409 -3.42 21.79 6.41
N GLY A 410 -4.36 22.62 5.91
CA GLY A 410 -5.42 23.21 6.71
C GLY A 410 -6.35 22.14 7.33
N THR A 411 -6.63 21.06 6.61
CA THR A 411 -7.42 19.93 7.10
C THR A 411 -6.63 19.12 8.13
N CYS A 412 -5.39 18.74 7.84
CA CYS A 412 -4.52 18.03 8.78
C CYS A 412 -4.28 18.81 10.09
N MET A 413 -4.14 20.15 10.00
CA MET A 413 -3.95 21.00 11.16
C MET A 413 -5.22 21.17 12.00
N ARG A 414 -6.41 21.20 11.38
CA ARG A 414 -7.69 21.35 12.09
C ARG A 414 -8.12 20.06 12.82
N GLU A 415 -7.86 18.92 12.25
CA GLU A 415 -8.34 17.63 12.76
C GLU A 415 -7.40 16.98 13.80
N ALA A 416 -6.11 17.31 13.80
CA ALA A 416 -5.15 16.78 14.78
C ALA A 416 -5.53 17.09 16.25
N PRO A 417 -6.05 18.28 16.61
CA PRO A 417 -6.56 18.58 17.95
C PRO A 417 -7.86 17.85 18.30
N GLU A 418 -8.78 17.66 17.34
CA GLU A 418 -10.07 17.01 17.59
C GLU A 418 -9.95 15.52 17.89
N ILE A 419 -9.06 14.82 17.20
CA ILE A 419 -8.75 13.40 17.49
C ILE A 419 -8.17 13.27 18.91
N SER A 420 -7.32 14.20 19.33
CA SER A 420 -6.80 14.26 20.69
C SER A 420 -7.88 14.59 21.73
N ALA A 421 -8.82 15.50 21.43
CA ALA A 421 -9.90 15.90 22.33
C ALA A 421 -10.98 14.82 22.44
N ARG A 422 -11.38 14.13 21.36
CA ARG A 422 -12.30 13.00 21.38
C ARG A 422 -11.77 11.84 22.21
N ARG A 423 -10.43 11.60 22.19
CA ARG A 423 -9.78 10.59 23.03
C ARG A 423 -9.90 10.90 24.53
N ARG A 424 -9.71 12.15 24.95
CA ARG A 424 -9.84 12.55 26.38
C ARG A 424 -11.25 12.39 26.92
N ARG A 425 -12.27 12.48 26.07
CA ARG A 425 -13.68 12.28 26.47
C ARG A 425 -14.14 10.81 26.49
N ARG A 426 -13.38 9.88 25.92
CA ARG A 426 -13.68 8.43 25.91
C ARG A 426 -12.86 7.62 26.93
N THR A 427 -11.84 8.21 27.56
CA THR A 427 -11.05 7.63 28.64
C THR A 427 -11.38 8.22 30.02
N ALA A 428 -12.30 9.14 30.10
CA ALA A 428 -13.01 9.58 31.31
C ALA A 428 -14.43 9.01 31.30
#